data_96eb95397458f16c75e350071640115b
#
_entry.id   96eb95397458f16c75e350071640115b
#
_cell.length_a   1.000
_cell.length_b   1.000
_cell.length_c   1.000
_cell.angle_alpha   90.00
_cell.angle_beta   90.00
_cell.angle_gamma   90.00
#
_symmetry.space_group_name_H-M   'P 1'
#
loop_
_entity.id
_entity.type
_entity.pdbx_description
1 polymer ?
#
loop_
_entity_poly.entity_id
_entity_poly.type
_entity_poly.pdbx_seq_one_letter_code
_entity_poly.pdbx_strand_id
1 'polypeptide(L)'
;MILDYETCQKIMDSYKGIITEREPIGWTANEKLPIRHFTLGSGPKQVVVTGGQHANEIITVTFIIELMNYLSKNNIVFEDLTIHFIPMLNPEGYVVISSAIKEKLGKNSTDSEKIKFCFDYYKAFRNDTINKDNPFKQHQKLFEEINSNSIEVIIS
;
A
#
# COMPACT_ATOMS: atom_id res chain seq x y z
N MET A 1 -11.70 7.97 2.93
CA MET A 1 -12.25 6.65 2.43
C MET A 1 -11.06 5.73 2.17
N ILE A 2 -11.03 4.56 2.82
CA ILE A 2 -9.98 3.54 2.61
C ILE A 2 -10.14 2.95 1.21
N LEU A 3 -9.08 3.03 0.42
CA LEU A 3 -9.05 2.59 -0.98
C LEU A 3 -8.76 1.09 -1.06
N ASP A 4 -9.37 0.39 -2.01
CA ASP A 4 -8.95 -0.96 -2.39
C ASP A 4 -7.80 -0.92 -3.40
N TYR A 5 -7.18 -2.07 -3.68
CA TYR A 5 -6.02 -2.16 -4.57
C TYR A 5 -6.33 -1.63 -5.98
N GLU A 6 -7.44 -2.04 -6.57
CA GLU A 6 -7.82 -1.65 -7.94
C GLU A 6 -8.08 -0.14 -8.04
N THR A 7 -8.70 0.44 -7.00
CA THR A 7 -8.93 1.88 -6.91
C THR A 7 -7.61 2.64 -6.76
N CYS A 8 -6.68 2.15 -5.93
CA CYS A 8 -5.35 2.71 -5.82
C CYS A 8 -4.63 2.75 -7.17
N GLN A 9 -4.64 1.63 -7.91
CA GLN A 9 -3.99 1.55 -9.23
C GLN A 9 -4.59 2.57 -10.20
N LYS A 10 -5.92 2.65 -10.32
CA LYS A 10 -6.61 3.62 -11.20
C LYS A 10 -6.25 5.06 -10.88
N ILE A 11 -6.15 5.41 -9.60
CA ILE A 11 -5.76 6.75 -9.19
C ILE A 11 -4.30 7.00 -9.60
N MET A 12 -3.41 6.08 -9.31
CA MET A 12 -2.00 6.21 -9.66
C MET A 12 -1.77 6.30 -11.17
N ASP A 13 -2.54 5.58 -11.98
CA ASP A 13 -2.50 5.66 -13.45
C ASP A 13 -2.99 7.02 -13.99
N SER A 14 -3.76 7.75 -13.19
CA SER A 14 -4.30 9.05 -13.58
C SER A 14 -3.36 10.23 -13.36
N TYR A 15 -2.24 10.04 -12.63
CA TYR A 15 -1.33 11.14 -12.34
C TYR A 15 -0.65 11.67 -13.60
N LYS A 16 -0.68 13.00 -13.73
CA LYS A 16 -0.06 13.76 -14.82
C LYS A 16 0.42 15.11 -14.28
N GLY A 17 1.30 15.75 -15.02
CA GLY A 17 1.76 17.11 -14.69
C GLY A 17 2.90 17.10 -13.65
N ILE A 18 2.67 17.68 -12.47
CA ILE A 18 3.72 17.87 -11.46
C ILE A 18 4.18 16.58 -10.75
N ILE A 19 3.33 15.55 -10.77
CA ILE A 19 3.71 14.22 -10.27
C ILE A 19 4.09 13.35 -11.46
N THR A 20 5.31 12.84 -11.44
CA THR A 20 5.86 12.01 -12.51
C THR A 20 6.08 10.59 -12.00
N GLU A 21 5.51 9.61 -12.68
CA GLU A 21 5.85 8.21 -12.45
C GLU A 21 7.26 7.90 -12.99
N ARG A 22 8.02 7.17 -12.20
CA ARG A 22 9.36 6.69 -12.52
C ARG A 22 9.34 5.18 -12.70
N GLU A 23 10.49 4.62 -13.13
CA GLU A 23 10.67 3.18 -13.12
C GLU A 23 10.37 2.62 -11.72
N PRO A 24 9.69 1.48 -11.63
CA PRO A 24 9.46 0.82 -10.36
C PRO A 24 10.78 0.57 -9.62
N ILE A 25 10.80 0.75 -8.31
CA ILE A 25 11.99 0.46 -7.49
C ILE A 25 12.25 -1.05 -7.35
N GLY A 26 11.28 -1.88 -7.71
CA GLY A 26 11.37 -3.34 -7.67
C GLY A 26 10.05 -3.99 -8.05
N TRP A 27 10.04 -5.31 -7.94
CA TRP A 27 8.91 -6.17 -8.27
C TRP A 27 8.71 -7.19 -7.16
N THR A 28 7.48 -7.53 -6.88
CA THR A 28 7.18 -8.59 -5.90
C THR A 28 7.63 -9.96 -6.41
N ALA A 29 7.88 -10.87 -5.47
CA ALA A 29 8.46 -12.17 -5.79
C ALA A 29 7.50 -13.07 -6.59
N ASN A 30 6.24 -13.14 -6.19
CA ASN A 30 5.27 -14.10 -6.73
C ASN A 30 4.48 -13.52 -7.90
N GLU A 31 3.70 -12.47 -7.67
CA GLU A 31 2.78 -11.91 -8.66
C GLU A 31 3.47 -10.95 -9.65
N LYS A 32 4.75 -10.67 -9.44
CA LYS A 32 5.51 -9.70 -10.26
C LYS A 32 4.82 -8.33 -10.36
N LEU A 33 4.19 -7.90 -9.27
CA LEU A 33 3.58 -6.59 -9.17
C LEU A 33 4.66 -5.52 -8.99
N PRO A 34 4.57 -4.38 -9.70
CA PRO A 34 5.55 -3.32 -9.57
C PRO A 34 5.41 -2.60 -8.23
N ILE A 35 6.55 -2.31 -7.60
CA ILE A 35 6.61 -1.37 -6.48
C ILE A 35 6.75 0.02 -7.09
N ARG A 36 5.60 0.68 -7.27
CA ARG A 36 5.51 1.92 -8.04
C ARG A 36 6.15 3.10 -7.32
N HIS A 37 6.81 3.93 -8.08
CA HIS A 37 7.57 5.08 -7.62
C HIS A 37 7.16 6.34 -8.39
N PHE A 38 6.92 7.40 -7.65
CA PHE A 38 6.54 8.70 -8.20
C PHE A 38 7.43 9.79 -7.63
N THR A 39 7.63 10.86 -8.39
CA THR A 39 8.40 12.03 -7.93
C THR A 39 7.60 13.31 -8.09
N LEU A 40 7.84 14.25 -7.17
CA LEU A 40 7.38 15.62 -7.25
C LEU A 40 8.54 16.56 -6.92
N GLY A 41 8.76 17.56 -7.77
CA GLY A 41 9.88 18.48 -7.67
C GLY A 41 11.17 17.94 -8.28
N SER A 42 12.22 18.77 -8.26
CA SER A 42 13.54 18.47 -8.84
C SER A 42 14.68 19.12 -8.07
N GLY A 43 14.44 19.54 -6.83
CA GLY A 43 15.43 20.16 -5.97
C GLY A 43 16.48 19.16 -5.43
N PRO A 44 17.60 19.67 -4.91
CA PRO A 44 18.72 18.85 -4.46
C PRO A 44 18.44 18.06 -3.18
N LYS A 45 17.51 18.52 -2.33
CA LYS A 45 17.15 17.80 -1.12
C LYS A 45 16.17 16.67 -1.47
N GLN A 46 16.46 15.47 -0.98
CA GLN A 46 15.67 14.28 -1.28
C GLN A 46 14.85 13.86 -0.06
N VAL A 47 13.55 13.61 -0.25
CA VAL A 47 12.63 13.11 0.78
C VAL A 47 11.93 11.88 0.24
N VAL A 48 11.90 10.80 1.00
CA VAL A 48 11.19 9.57 0.64
C VAL A 48 9.98 9.39 1.55
N VAL A 49 8.82 9.17 0.95
CA VAL A 49 7.55 8.93 1.65
C VAL A 49 7.04 7.56 1.22
N THR A 50 6.97 6.62 2.17
CA THR A 50 6.55 5.24 1.90
C THR A 50 5.31 4.87 2.70
N GLY A 51 4.46 4.00 2.11
CA GLY A 51 3.30 3.42 2.78
C GLY A 51 3.13 1.94 2.45
N GLY A 52 2.24 1.28 3.17
CA GLY A 52 1.93 -0.13 2.91
C GLY A 52 3.11 -1.08 3.03
N GLN A 53 4.04 -0.83 3.96
CA GLN A 53 5.13 -1.75 4.26
C GLN A 53 4.59 -3.07 4.81
N HIS A 54 3.65 -2.97 5.74
CA HIS A 54 2.86 -4.12 6.19
C HIS A 54 1.47 -4.06 5.55
N ALA A 55 0.97 -5.20 5.12
CA ALA A 55 -0.30 -5.29 4.39
C ALA A 55 -1.51 -4.72 5.14
N ASN A 56 -1.53 -4.87 6.46
CA ASN A 56 -2.60 -4.38 7.33
C ASN A 56 -2.60 -2.87 7.56
N GLU A 57 -1.56 -2.15 7.10
CA GLU A 57 -1.43 -0.70 7.24
C GLU A 57 -2.10 0.06 6.07
N ILE A 58 -3.31 -0.37 5.71
CA ILE A 58 -4.05 0.15 4.55
C ILE A 58 -4.27 1.67 4.58
N ILE A 59 -4.32 2.26 5.78
CA ILE A 59 -4.51 3.70 5.93
C ILE A 59 -3.30 4.49 5.42
N THR A 60 -2.09 3.95 5.53
CA THR A 60 -0.87 4.64 5.09
C THR A 60 -0.82 4.77 3.57
N VAL A 61 -1.25 3.73 2.84
CA VAL A 61 -1.38 3.77 1.37
C VAL A 61 -2.39 4.82 0.94
N THR A 62 -3.58 4.78 1.54
CA THR A 62 -4.64 5.76 1.27
C THR A 62 -4.16 7.18 1.56
N PHE A 63 -3.49 7.39 2.70
CA PHE A 63 -2.97 8.71 3.08
C PHE A 63 -1.98 9.26 2.05
N ILE A 64 -1.04 8.44 1.57
CA ILE A 64 -0.05 8.91 0.59
C ILE A 64 -0.72 9.23 -0.74
N ILE A 65 -1.65 8.41 -1.21
CA ILE A 65 -2.40 8.69 -2.45
C ILE A 65 -3.20 9.99 -2.31
N GLU A 66 -3.87 10.21 -1.18
CA GLU A 66 -4.60 11.46 -0.94
C GLU A 66 -3.67 12.68 -0.81
N LEU A 67 -2.49 12.51 -0.21
CA LEU A 67 -1.47 13.56 -0.18
C LEU A 67 -1.01 13.91 -1.60
N MET A 68 -0.69 12.92 -2.43
CA MET A 68 -0.32 13.12 -3.83
C MET A 68 -1.44 13.84 -4.60
N ASN A 69 -2.70 13.42 -4.41
CA ASN A 69 -3.88 14.07 -5.00
C ASN A 69 -3.98 15.55 -4.57
N TYR A 70 -3.79 15.82 -3.29
CA TYR A 70 -3.84 17.19 -2.76
C TYR A 70 -2.76 18.08 -3.38
N LEU A 71 -1.52 17.59 -3.42
CA LEU A 71 -0.39 18.33 -4.00
C LEU A 71 -0.61 18.59 -5.49
N SER A 72 -1.07 17.58 -6.22
CA SER A 72 -1.34 17.69 -7.66
C SER A 72 -2.48 18.66 -7.97
N LYS A 73 -3.62 18.54 -7.28
CA LYS A 73 -4.80 19.41 -7.50
C LYS A 73 -4.53 20.88 -7.18
N ASN A 74 -3.69 21.14 -6.18
CA ASN A 74 -3.34 22.50 -5.77
C ASN A 74 -2.07 23.02 -6.46
N ASN A 75 -1.49 22.26 -7.38
CA ASN A 75 -0.25 22.60 -8.10
C ASN A 75 0.89 23.02 -7.16
N ILE A 76 1.04 22.31 -6.03
CA ILE A 76 2.06 22.60 -5.03
C ILE A 76 3.38 21.99 -5.48
N VAL A 77 4.36 22.84 -5.73
CA VAL A 77 5.72 22.45 -6.16
C VAL A 77 6.72 22.99 -5.14
N PHE A 78 7.78 22.25 -4.92
CA PHE A 78 8.89 22.62 -4.04
C PHE A 78 10.15 22.85 -4.88
N GLU A 79 10.76 24.03 -4.78
CA GLU A 79 11.92 24.36 -5.61
C GLU A 79 13.22 23.73 -5.10
N ASP A 80 13.35 23.52 -3.79
CA ASP A 80 14.58 23.07 -3.15
C ASP A 80 14.57 21.57 -2.78
N LEU A 81 13.49 20.86 -3.04
CA LEU A 81 13.42 19.44 -2.71
C LEU A 81 12.76 18.59 -3.84
N THR A 82 13.10 17.33 -3.84
CA THR A 82 12.44 16.27 -4.58
C THR A 82 11.78 15.32 -3.60
N ILE A 83 10.48 15.10 -3.74
CA ILE A 83 9.76 14.11 -2.94
C ILE A 83 9.59 12.84 -3.78
N HIS A 84 10.03 11.72 -3.23
CA HIS A 84 9.84 10.39 -3.77
C HIS A 84 8.69 9.71 -3.03
N PHE A 85 7.62 9.39 -3.73
CA PHE A 85 6.49 8.64 -3.18
C PHE A 85 6.56 7.18 -3.60
N ILE A 86 6.46 6.29 -2.63
CA ILE A 86 6.28 4.85 -2.81
C ILE A 86 5.01 4.49 -2.06
N PRO A 87 3.81 4.68 -2.67
CA PRO A 87 2.55 4.59 -1.95
C PRO A 87 2.29 3.21 -1.36
N MET A 88 2.84 2.16 -1.97
CA MET A 88 2.56 0.78 -1.62
C MET A 88 3.84 -0.05 -1.75
N LEU A 89 4.56 -0.22 -0.63
CA LEU A 89 5.84 -0.94 -0.61
C LEU A 89 5.64 -2.47 -0.69
N ASN A 90 4.50 -2.98 -0.21
CA ASN A 90 4.12 -4.39 -0.31
C ASN A 90 2.79 -4.56 -1.07
N PRO A 91 2.80 -4.46 -2.42
CA PRO A 91 1.58 -4.55 -3.21
C PRO A 91 0.92 -5.95 -3.15
N GLU A 92 1.67 -7.05 -3.07
CA GLU A 92 1.07 -8.39 -2.89
C GLU A 92 0.29 -8.50 -1.58
N GLY A 93 0.90 -8.07 -0.47
CA GLY A 93 0.23 -8.05 0.82
C GLY A 93 -1.02 -7.17 0.79
N TYR A 94 -0.96 -6.04 0.08
CA TYR A 94 -2.12 -5.15 -0.06
C TYR A 94 -3.25 -5.79 -0.87
N VAL A 95 -2.96 -6.53 -1.95
CA VAL A 95 -3.94 -7.32 -2.70
C VAL A 95 -4.64 -8.32 -1.80
N VAL A 96 -3.87 -9.06 -0.99
CA VAL A 96 -4.41 -10.06 -0.05
C VAL A 96 -5.37 -9.43 0.95
N ILE A 97 -4.94 -8.37 1.63
CA ILE A 97 -5.80 -7.73 2.66
C ILE A 97 -7.03 -7.05 2.05
N SER A 98 -6.90 -6.43 0.88
CA SER A 98 -8.02 -5.83 0.15
C SER A 98 -9.06 -6.87 -0.24
N SER A 99 -8.62 -8.03 -0.70
CA SER A 99 -9.49 -9.15 -1.04
C SER A 99 -10.19 -9.72 0.18
N ALA A 100 -9.46 -9.89 1.29
CA ALA A 100 -10.02 -10.35 2.56
C ALA A 100 -11.08 -9.39 3.12
N ILE A 101 -10.83 -8.09 3.08
CA ILE A 101 -11.80 -7.07 3.47
C ILE A 101 -13.07 -7.17 2.63
N LYS A 102 -12.92 -7.26 1.31
CA LYS A 102 -14.04 -7.35 0.36
C LYS A 102 -14.89 -8.60 0.60
N GLU A 103 -14.24 -9.73 0.86
CA GLU A 103 -14.90 -11.02 1.14
C GLU A 103 -15.63 -11.02 2.46
N LYS A 104 -15.01 -10.53 3.54
CA LYS A 104 -15.53 -10.65 4.92
C LYS A 104 -16.48 -9.52 5.31
N LEU A 105 -16.22 -8.30 4.86
CA LEU A 105 -17.03 -7.13 5.23
C LEU A 105 -17.99 -6.67 4.11
N GLY A 106 -17.75 -7.10 2.87
CA GLY A 106 -18.50 -6.64 1.71
C GLY A 106 -18.11 -5.24 1.21
N LYS A 107 -18.70 -4.85 0.09
CA LYS A 107 -18.34 -3.59 -0.61
C LYS A 107 -18.77 -2.32 0.13
N ASN A 108 -19.77 -2.41 0.99
CA ASN A 108 -20.36 -1.24 1.67
C ASN A 108 -19.79 -1.01 3.09
N SER A 109 -18.71 -1.71 3.45
CA SER A 109 -18.08 -1.55 4.75
C SER A 109 -17.50 -0.15 4.94
N THR A 110 -17.67 0.37 6.16
CA THR A 110 -17.13 1.66 6.58
C THR A 110 -15.61 1.61 6.75
N ASP A 111 -14.95 2.77 6.72
CA ASP A 111 -13.51 2.85 6.98
C ASP A 111 -13.14 2.34 8.37
N SER A 112 -13.97 2.62 9.39
CA SER A 112 -13.79 2.10 10.75
C SER A 112 -13.82 0.57 10.82
N GLU A 113 -14.75 -0.07 10.10
CA GLU A 113 -14.81 -1.53 10.02
C GLU A 113 -13.59 -2.12 9.33
N LYS A 114 -13.14 -1.51 8.23
CA LYS A 114 -11.92 -1.93 7.53
C LYS A 114 -10.67 -1.81 8.40
N ILE A 115 -10.52 -0.69 9.11
CA ILE A 115 -9.40 -0.47 10.02
C ILE A 115 -9.44 -1.48 11.18
N LYS A 116 -10.61 -1.67 11.79
CA LYS A 116 -10.78 -2.67 12.85
C LYS A 116 -10.43 -4.07 12.35
N PHE A 117 -10.91 -4.45 11.18
CA PHE A 117 -10.58 -5.73 10.55
C PHE A 117 -9.06 -5.92 10.42
N CYS A 118 -8.33 -4.92 9.94
CA CYS A 118 -6.88 -4.98 9.80
C CYS A 118 -6.17 -5.13 11.16
N PHE A 119 -6.64 -4.46 12.20
CA PHE A 119 -6.10 -4.63 13.55
C PHE A 119 -6.37 -6.03 14.11
N ASP A 120 -7.57 -6.56 13.94
CA ASP A 120 -7.94 -7.90 14.42
C ASP A 120 -7.16 -8.97 13.64
N TYR A 121 -6.98 -8.79 12.33
CA TYR A 121 -6.15 -9.63 11.49
C TYR A 121 -4.70 -9.67 11.98
N TYR A 122 -4.10 -8.52 12.23
CA TYR A 122 -2.73 -8.41 12.73
C TYR A 122 -2.56 -9.06 14.11
N LYS A 123 -3.53 -8.86 15.01
CA LYS A 123 -3.51 -9.50 16.34
C LYS A 123 -3.59 -11.02 16.24
N ALA A 124 -4.47 -11.53 15.39
CA ALA A 124 -4.61 -12.97 15.16
C ALA A 124 -3.30 -13.57 14.63
N PHE A 125 -2.64 -12.86 13.70
CA PHE A 125 -1.34 -13.27 13.16
C PHE A 125 -0.22 -13.27 14.21
N ARG A 126 -0.11 -12.17 14.99
CA ARG A 126 1.00 -11.99 15.95
C ARG A 126 0.92 -12.93 17.17
N ASN A 127 -0.29 -13.31 17.58
CA ASN A 127 -0.47 -14.06 18.84
C ASN A 127 -0.39 -15.58 18.65
N ASP A 128 -0.10 -16.10 17.45
CA ASP A 128 -0.11 -17.54 17.10
C ASP A 128 -1.42 -18.26 17.52
N THR A 129 -2.42 -17.49 17.92
CA THR A 129 -3.73 -17.98 18.31
C THR A 129 -4.55 -18.32 17.08
N ILE A 130 -4.03 -19.22 16.25
CA ILE A 130 -4.81 -19.80 15.16
C ILE A 130 -5.63 -20.91 15.77
N ASN A 131 -6.73 -20.54 16.36
CA ASN A 131 -7.79 -21.49 16.64
C ASN A 131 -8.30 -22.05 15.31
N LYS A 132 -8.74 -23.31 15.26
CA LYS A 132 -9.29 -23.95 14.06
C LYS A 132 -10.44 -23.16 13.42
N ASP A 133 -11.09 -22.30 14.21
CA ASP A 133 -12.20 -21.44 13.84
C ASP A 133 -11.79 -20.01 13.47
N ASN A 134 -10.48 -19.72 13.34
CA ASN A 134 -10.03 -18.39 12.96
C ASN A 134 -10.43 -18.10 11.51
N PRO A 135 -11.29 -17.09 11.27
CA PRO A 135 -11.76 -16.74 9.92
C PRO A 135 -10.63 -16.28 8.98
N PHE A 136 -9.45 -15.97 9.55
CA PHE A 136 -8.29 -15.50 8.79
C PHE A 136 -7.30 -16.63 8.43
N LYS A 137 -7.56 -17.87 8.84
CA LYS A 137 -6.59 -18.97 8.67
C LYS A 137 -6.14 -19.19 7.23
N GLN A 138 -7.07 -19.14 6.27
CA GLN A 138 -6.75 -19.31 4.85
C GLN A 138 -5.95 -18.12 4.29
N HIS A 139 -6.21 -16.90 4.80
CA HIS A 139 -5.44 -15.71 4.43
C HIS A 139 -4.09 -15.67 5.10
N GLN A 140 -3.96 -16.26 6.29
CA GLN A 140 -2.70 -16.36 7.00
C GLN A 140 -1.68 -17.20 6.24
N LYS A 141 -2.07 -18.37 5.72
CA LYS A 141 -1.17 -19.21 4.93
C LYS A 141 -0.62 -18.45 3.73
N LEU A 142 -1.49 -17.75 3.00
CA LEU A 142 -1.08 -16.93 1.87
C LEU A 142 -0.17 -15.77 2.30
N PHE A 143 -0.44 -15.15 3.45
CA PHE A 143 0.36 -14.08 4.01
C PHE A 143 1.75 -14.57 4.47
N GLU A 144 1.84 -15.77 5.04
CA GLU A 144 3.10 -16.42 5.39
C GLU A 144 3.92 -16.75 4.15
N GLU A 145 3.27 -17.25 3.09
CA GLU A 145 3.92 -17.51 1.80
C GLU A 145 4.48 -16.23 1.18
N ILE A 146 3.75 -15.12 1.25
CA ILE A 146 4.19 -13.80 0.75
C ILE A 146 5.35 -13.25 1.58
N ASN A 147 5.26 -13.30 2.92
CA ASN A 147 6.30 -12.77 3.79
C ASN A 147 7.57 -13.64 3.84
N SER A 148 7.47 -14.95 3.59
CA SER A 148 8.65 -15.84 3.53
C SER A 148 9.49 -15.61 2.28
N ASN A 149 8.88 -15.08 1.22
CA ASN A 149 9.57 -14.65 0.02
C ASN A 149 9.93 -13.16 0.15
N SER A 150 10.88 -12.87 1.05
CA SER A 150 11.30 -11.52 1.40
C SER A 150 11.50 -10.63 0.16
N ILE A 151 10.90 -9.44 0.22
CA ILE A 151 11.17 -8.37 -0.73
C ILE A 151 12.63 -7.96 -0.51
N GLU A 152 13.50 -8.30 -1.42
CA GLU A 152 14.85 -7.73 -1.45
C GLU A 152 14.73 -6.29 -1.94
N VAL A 153 14.57 -5.37 -1.01
CA VAL A 153 14.62 -3.94 -1.31
C VAL A 153 16.09 -3.55 -1.35
N ILE A 154 16.67 -3.51 -2.53
CA ILE A 154 18.00 -2.91 -2.72
C ILE A 154 17.77 -1.40 -2.71
N ILE A 155 18.03 -0.78 -1.58
CA ILE A 155 18.16 0.68 -1.50
C ILE A 155 19.60 1.00 -1.90
N SER A 156 19.77 1.40 -3.15
CA SER A 156 21.03 2.01 -3.63
C SER A 156 20.96 3.52 -3.59
#